data_2f9b467634dbcf7036ee4499518a34ad
#
_entry.id   2f9b467634dbcf7036ee4499518a34ad
#
_cell.length_a   1.000
_cell.length_b   1.000
_cell.length_c   1.000
_cell.angle_alpha   90.00
_cell.angle_beta   90.00
_cell.angle_gamma   90.00
#
_symmetry.space_group_name_H-M   'P 1'
#
loop_
_entity.id
_entity.type
_entity.pdbx_description
1 polymer ?
#
loop_
_entity_poly.entity_id
_entity_poly.type
_entity_poly.pdbx_seq_one_letter_code
_entity_poly.pdbx_strand_id
1 'polypeptide(L)'
;MSKPTSNLKDKVVNKAVNSLRKSKRIEQISFASIAAELDVGIDEITSFYSTTEDIFLQAQKKDWESLHRYWDKQIKKAKTPGDFKRAFEIFFERFVETLSKDADLRFELSCYLPECVKYRDKNRIKVKEKFSKLIKRGWPGKEEKVIKRQSELVTVLFYGFIDHIVHIPKNERSKILSDFRNMLNLHLQDRKFF
;
A
#
# COMPACT_ATOMS: atom_id res chain seq x y z
N MET A 1 6.64 31.47 -9.91
CA MET A 1 5.42 31.53 -9.07
C MET A 1 4.54 30.34 -9.42
N SER A 2 4.67 29.20 -8.74
CA SER A 2 3.81 28.01 -9.01
C SER A 2 3.75 27.07 -7.79
N LYS A 3 3.19 27.53 -6.66
CA LYS A 3 3.00 26.70 -5.46
C LYS A 3 1.60 26.74 -4.79
N PRO A 4 0.59 27.48 -5.24
CA PRO A 4 -0.75 27.42 -4.61
C PRO A 4 -1.55 26.16 -4.97
N THR A 5 -1.45 25.69 -6.20
CA THR A 5 -2.29 24.60 -6.76
C THR A 5 -2.01 23.23 -6.15
N SER A 6 -0.76 22.92 -5.84
CA SER A 6 -0.38 21.63 -5.22
C SER A 6 -0.92 21.52 -3.78
N ASN A 7 -0.97 22.62 -3.05
CA ASN A 7 -1.44 22.66 -1.66
C ASN A 7 -2.95 22.40 -1.56
N LEU A 8 -3.77 22.98 -2.46
CA LEU A 8 -5.22 22.77 -2.44
C LEU A 8 -5.58 21.32 -2.79
N LYS A 9 -4.96 20.74 -3.82
CA LYS A 9 -5.14 19.31 -4.15
C LYS A 9 -4.90 18.40 -2.95
N ASP A 10 -3.83 18.65 -2.22
CA ASP A 10 -3.48 17.88 -1.03
C ASP A 10 -4.48 18.06 0.11
N LYS A 11 -4.97 19.29 0.31
CA LYS A 11 -6.01 19.58 1.29
C LYS A 11 -7.32 18.87 0.95
N VAL A 12 -7.74 18.88 -0.32
CA VAL A 12 -8.95 18.19 -0.80
C VAL A 12 -8.86 16.70 -0.54
N VAL A 13 -7.74 16.06 -0.92
CA VAL A 13 -7.51 14.62 -0.67
C VAL A 13 -7.56 14.29 0.82
N ASN A 14 -6.83 15.06 1.65
CA ASN A 14 -6.78 14.82 3.09
C ASN A 14 -8.17 15.02 3.72
N LYS A 15 -8.92 16.01 3.26
CA LYS A 15 -10.26 16.29 3.76
C LYS A 15 -11.22 15.15 3.44
N ALA A 16 -11.29 14.73 2.18
CA ALA A 16 -12.11 13.61 1.75
C ALA A 16 -11.81 12.33 2.54
N VAL A 17 -10.53 11.98 2.70
CA VAL A 17 -10.11 10.81 3.49
C VAL A 17 -10.53 10.94 4.96
N ASN A 18 -10.38 12.12 5.57
CA ASN A 18 -10.77 12.34 6.97
C ASN A 18 -12.31 12.31 7.13
N SER A 19 -13.06 12.81 6.17
CA SER A 19 -14.53 12.75 6.17
C SER A 19 -15.00 11.29 6.04
N LEU A 20 -14.37 10.51 5.17
CA LEU A 20 -14.67 9.08 5.03
C LEU A 20 -14.34 8.28 6.30
N ARG A 21 -13.22 8.58 6.98
CA ARG A 21 -12.90 7.97 8.28
C ARG A 21 -13.96 8.22 9.35
N LYS A 22 -14.62 9.38 9.32
CA LYS A 22 -15.68 9.75 10.27
C LYS A 22 -17.02 9.13 9.91
N SER A 23 -17.45 9.28 8.65
CA SER A 23 -18.77 8.84 8.18
C SER A 23 -18.85 7.34 7.94
N LYS A 24 -17.72 6.69 7.59
CA LYS A 24 -17.63 5.30 7.11
C LYS A 24 -18.51 5.00 5.89
N ARG A 25 -18.99 6.03 5.19
CA ARG A 25 -19.86 5.91 4.02
C ARG A 25 -19.37 6.83 2.92
N ILE A 26 -18.98 6.24 1.79
CA ILE A 26 -18.42 6.98 0.66
C ILE A 26 -19.48 7.86 -0.03
N GLU A 27 -20.74 7.42 -0.01
CA GLU A 27 -21.87 8.12 -0.62
C GLU A 27 -22.19 9.46 0.07
N GLN A 28 -21.72 9.66 1.30
CA GLN A 28 -21.89 10.91 2.05
C GLN A 28 -20.85 11.96 1.70
N ILE A 29 -19.88 11.62 0.86
CA ILE A 29 -18.79 12.53 0.49
C ILE A 29 -19.05 13.08 -0.90
N SER A 30 -19.23 14.39 -0.97
CA SER A 30 -19.46 15.13 -2.21
C SER A 30 -18.48 16.28 -2.36
N PHE A 31 -18.33 16.81 -3.57
CA PHE A 31 -17.58 18.04 -3.78
C PHE A 31 -18.11 19.20 -2.94
N ALA A 32 -19.44 19.30 -2.81
CA ALA A 32 -20.06 20.35 -2.00
C ALA A 32 -19.68 20.24 -0.52
N SER A 33 -19.69 19.04 0.05
CA SER A 33 -19.29 18.83 1.45
C SER A 33 -17.81 19.14 1.69
N ILE A 34 -16.95 18.76 0.75
CA ILE A 34 -15.51 19.05 0.84
C ILE A 34 -15.24 20.54 0.68
N ALA A 35 -15.89 21.20 -0.28
CA ALA A 35 -15.76 22.62 -0.56
C ALA A 35 -16.18 23.46 0.66
N ALA A 36 -17.35 23.17 1.24
CA ALA A 36 -17.84 23.83 2.45
C ALA A 36 -16.88 23.68 3.64
N GLU A 37 -16.28 22.49 3.82
CA GLU A 37 -15.36 22.25 4.92
C GLU A 37 -13.96 22.88 4.72
N LEU A 38 -13.58 23.21 3.47
CA LEU A 38 -12.30 23.85 3.12
C LEU A 38 -12.45 25.37 2.89
N ASP A 39 -13.69 25.88 2.89
CA ASP A 39 -14.02 27.28 2.54
C ASP A 39 -13.47 27.66 1.15
N VAL A 40 -13.77 26.82 0.14
CA VAL A 40 -13.39 27.02 -1.26
C VAL A 40 -14.58 26.84 -2.20
N GLY A 41 -14.47 27.33 -3.43
CA GLY A 41 -15.46 27.09 -4.47
C GLY A 41 -15.47 25.63 -4.95
N ILE A 42 -16.65 25.11 -5.27
CA ILE A 42 -16.77 23.76 -5.88
C ILE A 42 -15.97 23.72 -7.19
N ASP A 43 -16.00 24.81 -7.98
CA ASP A 43 -15.29 24.92 -9.25
C ASP A 43 -13.76 24.77 -9.09
N GLU A 44 -13.23 25.19 -7.96
CA GLU A 44 -11.81 24.98 -7.67
C GLU A 44 -11.49 23.49 -7.52
N ILE A 45 -12.38 22.71 -6.87
CA ILE A 45 -12.21 21.27 -6.71
C ILE A 45 -12.41 20.54 -8.04
N THR A 46 -13.48 20.89 -8.78
CA THR A 46 -13.81 20.25 -10.07
C THR A 46 -12.79 20.58 -11.17
N SER A 47 -12.01 21.64 -11.02
CA SER A 47 -10.87 21.92 -11.90
C SER A 47 -9.77 20.84 -11.80
N PHE A 48 -9.71 20.07 -10.70
CA PHE A 48 -8.71 19.05 -10.45
C PHE A 48 -9.23 17.62 -10.52
N TYR A 49 -10.51 17.42 -10.21
CA TYR A 49 -11.12 16.10 -10.06
C TYR A 49 -12.47 16.08 -10.77
N SER A 50 -12.68 15.10 -11.63
CA SER A 50 -13.95 14.94 -12.35
C SER A 50 -15.01 14.27 -11.49
N THR A 51 -14.58 13.42 -10.55
CA THR A 51 -15.43 12.66 -9.63
C THR A 51 -14.85 12.64 -8.23
N THR A 52 -15.66 12.34 -7.22
CA THR A 52 -15.16 12.07 -5.86
C THR A 52 -14.26 10.84 -5.80
N GLU A 53 -14.49 9.85 -6.68
CA GLU A 53 -13.67 8.67 -6.85
C GLU A 53 -12.22 9.02 -7.23
N ASP A 54 -12.03 10.03 -8.09
CA ASP A 54 -10.70 10.52 -8.49
C ASP A 54 -9.90 11.02 -7.28
N ILE A 55 -10.56 11.63 -6.29
CA ILE A 55 -9.93 12.09 -5.05
C ILE A 55 -9.40 10.90 -4.26
N PHE A 56 -10.21 9.84 -4.09
CA PHE A 56 -9.80 8.64 -3.37
C PHE A 56 -8.74 7.83 -4.12
N LEU A 57 -8.85 7.76 -5.45
CA LEU A 57 -7.80 7.16 -6.28
C LEU A 57 -6.48 7.92 -6.12
N GLN A 58 -6.51 9.24 -6.03
CA GLN A 58 -5.32 10.05 -5.79
C GLN A 58 -4.74 9.81 -4.39
N ALA A 59 -5.58 9.65 -3.36
CA ALA A 59 -5.13 9.26 -2.03
C ALA A 59 -4.38 7.92 -2.05
N GLN A 60 -4.98 6.92 -2.70
CA GLN A 60 -4.38 5.60 -2.84
C GLN A 60 -3.05 5.65 -3.61
N LYS A 61 -2.98 6.45 -4.69
CA LYS A 61 -1.74 6.66 -5.47
C LYS A 61 -0.62 7.21 -4.59
N LYS A 62 -0.90 8.25 -3.81
CA LYS A 62 0.09 8.88 -2.90
C LYS A 62 0.65 7.89 -1.88
N ASP A 63 -0.22 7.08 -1.29
CA ASP A 63 0.19 6.08 -0.31
C ASP A 63 1.13 5.04 -0.93
N TRP A 64 0.74 4.48 -2.08
CA TRP A 64 1.57 3.52 -2.79
C TRP A 64 2.89 4.11 -3.26
N GLU A 65 2.89 5.32 -3.80
CA GLU A 65 4.12 6.01 -4.20
C GLU A 65 5.05 6.26 -3.02
N SER A 66 4.49 6.65 -1.87
CA SER A 66 5.27 6.83 -0.64
C SER A 66 5.92 5.52 -0.20
N LEU A 67 5.16 4.42 -0.18
CA LEU A 67 5.67 3.09 0.13
C LEU A 67 6.75 2.64 -0.87
N HIS A 68 6.53 2.84 -2.16
CA HIS A 68 7.50 2.48 -3.19
C HIS A 68 8.79 3.30 -3.07
N ARG A 69 8.71 4.62 -2.82
CA ARG A 69 9.89 5.47 -2.59
C ARG A 69 10.68 5.03 -1.35
N TYR A 70 9.98 4.71 -0.27
CA TYR A 70 10.61 4.21 0.95
C TYR A 70 11.36 2.90 0.68
N TRP A 71 10.72 1.96 0.01
CA TRP A 71 11.31 0.67 -0.35
C TRP A 71 12.51 0.81 -1.27
N ASP A 72 12.40 1.61 -2.34
CA ASP A 72 13.51 1.86 -3.25
C ASP A 72 14.73 2.46 -2.53
N LYS A 73 14.49 3.31 -1.53
CA LYS A 73 15.55 3.85 -0.68
C LYS A 73 16.26 2.76 0.14
N GLN A 74 15.52 1.79 0.70
CA GLN A 74 16.10 0.68 1.44
C GLN A 74 16.90 -0.26 0.51
N ILE A 75 16.33 -0.59 -0.65
CA ILE A 75 17.02 -1.44 -1.66
C ILE A 75 18.32 -0.77 -2.15
N LYS A 76 18.32 0.55 -2.38
CA LYS A 76 19.53 1.29 -2.79
C LYS A 76 20.62 1.28 -1.73
N LYS A 77 20.29 1.26 -0.45
CA LYS A 77 21.25 1.20 0.66
C LYS A 77 21.83 -0.19 0.88
N ALA A 78 21.09 -1.23 0.52
CA ALA A 78 21.49 -2.61 0.73
C ALA A 78 22.67 -2.98 -0.20
N LYS A 79 23.74 -3.54 0.38
CA LYS A 79 24.97 -3.94 -0.34
C LYS A 79 25.23 -5.45 -0.21
N THR A 80 24.90 -6.02 0.93
CA THR A 80 25.15 -7.44 1.25
C THR A 80 23.84 -8.25 1.20
N PRO A 81 23.91 -9.60 1.06
CA PRO A 81 22.73 -10.44 1.18
C PRO A 81 21.95 -10.22 2.50
N GLY A 82 22.65 -9.97 3.61
CA GLY A 82 22.03 -9.63 4.89
C GLY A 82 21.23 -8.34 4.85
N ASP A 83 21.76 -7.31 4.18
CA ASP A 83 21.05 -6.04 4.02
C ASP A 83 19.76 -6.19 3.20
N PHE A 84 19.77 -7.05 2.16
CA PHE A 84 18.59 -7.31 1.36
C PHE A 84 17.50 -8.09 2.12
N LYS A 85 17.90 -9.04 2.98
CA LYS A 85 16.99 -9.74 3.90
C LYS A 85 16.36 -8.74 4.86
N ARG A 86 17.17 -7.89 5.49
CA ARG A 86 16.67 -6.83 6.38
C ARG A 86 15.78 -5.83 5.65
N ALA A 87 16.10 -5.46 4.41
CA ALA A 87 15.23 -4.59 3.61
C ALA A 87 13.86 -5.23 3.33
N PHE A 88 13.81 -6.55 3.15
CA PHE A 88 12.56 -7.31 3.02
C PHE A 88 11.74 -7.25 4.32
N GLU A 89 12.35 -7.46 5.48
CA GLU A 89 11.69 -7.41 6.78
C GLU A 89 11.14 -6.01 7.09
N ILE A 90 11.97 -4.98 6.93
CA ILE A 90 11.58 -3.57 7.15
C ILE A 90 10.44 -3.16 6.20
N PHE A 91 10.49 -3.60 4.94
CA PHE A 91 9.41 -3.32 4.01
C PHE A 91 8.11 -3.94 4.50
N PHE A 92 8.16 -5.19 4.90
CA PHE A 92 7.00 -5.92 5.39
C PHE A 92 6.38 -5.24 6.63
N GLU A 93 7.19 -4.87 7.61
CA GLU A 93 6.75 -4.17 8.81
C GLU A 93 6.09 -2.82 8.47
N ARG A 94 6.77 -2.02 7.66
CA ARG A 94 6.28 -0.69 7.26
C ARG A 94 5.00 -0.76 6.44
N PHE A 95 4.91 -1.75 5.58
CA PHE A 95 3.74 -1.95 4.75
C PHE A 95 2.52 -2.31 5.60
N VAL A 96 2.67 -3.27 6.49
CA VAL A 96 1.58 -3.67 7.40
C VAL A 96 1.19 -2.54 8.34
N GLU A 97 2.17 -1.83 8.91
CA GLU A 97 1.90 -0.66 9.74
C GLU A 97 1.08 0.40 8.98
N THR A 98 1.47 0.70 7.75
CA THR A 98 0.79 1.70 6.92
C THR A 98 -0.61 1.25 6.53
N LEU A 99 -0.80 -0.02 6.19
CA LEU A 99 -2.10 -0.54 5.76
C LEU A 99 -3.04 -0.82 6.93
N SER A 100 -2.53 -1.26 8.07
CA SER A 100 -3.37 -1.55 9.23
C SER A 100 -3.97 -0.30 9.89
N LYS A 101 -3.35 0.86 9.73
CA LYS A 101 -3.89 2.13 10.26
C LYS A 101 -5.24 2.51 9.63
N ASP A 102 -5.40 2.23 8.34
CA ASP A 102 -6.59 2.58 7.57
C ASP A 102 -7.12 1.34 6.80
N ALA A 103 -6.96 0.16 7.39
CA ALA A 103 -7.27 -1.09 6.72
C ALA A 103 -8.75 -1.18 6.30
N ASP A 104 -9.67 -0.81 7.21
CA ASP A 104 -11.11 -0.80 6.94
C ASP A 104 -11.45 0.15 5.79
N LEU A 105 -10.87 1.36 5.81
CA LEU A 105 -11.06 2.36 4.76
C LEU A 105 -10.52 1.88 3.40
N ARG A 106 -9.35 1.28 3.38
CA ARG A 106 -8.73 0.78 2.14
C ARG A 106 -9.46 -0.42 1.57
N PHE A 107 -9.98 -1.27 2.44
CA PHE A 107 -10.83 -2.38 2.04
C PHE A 107 -12.09 -1.87 1.37
N GLU A 108 -12.82 -0.92 2.00
CA GLU A 108 -13.99 -0.30 1.40
C GLU A 108 -13.69 0.35 0.05
N LEU A 109 -12.65 1.20 -0.04
CA LEU A 109 -12.27 1.81 -1.31
C LEU A 109 -11.97 0.78 -2.40
N SER A 110 -11.35 -0.34 -2.02
CA SER A 110 -11.04 -1.41 -2.98
C SER A 110 -12.25 -2.24 -3.37
N CYS A 111 -13.28 -2.32 -2.53
CA CYS A 111 -14.51 -3.06 -2.84
C CYS A 111 -15.49 -2.23 -3.68
N TYR A 112 -15.58 -0.93 -3.45
CA TYR A 112 -16.61 -0.08 -4.05
C TYR A 112 -16.13 0.78 -5.22
N LEU A 113 -14.80 0.99 -5.38
CA LEU A 113 -14.26 1.84 -6.43
C LEU A 113 -13.45 1.02 -7.46
N PRO A 114 -14.01 0.74 -8.65
CA PRO A 114 -13.35 -0.07 -9.69
C PRO A 114 -11.95 0.43 -10.09
N GLU A 115 -11.76 1.73 -10.15
CA GLU A 115 -10.45 2.31 -10.49
C GLU A 115 -9.40 2.09 -9.38
N CYS A 116 -9.83 2.06 -8.10
CA CYS A 116 -8.96 1.70 -6.98
C CYS A 116 -8.54 0.24 -7.05
N VAL A 117 -9.45 -0.65 -7.45
CA VAL A 117 -9.13 -2.08 -7.68
C VAL A 117 -8.10 -2.24 -8.80
N LYS A 118 -8.35 -1.63 -9.97
CA LYS A 118 -7.40 -1.67 -11.10
C LYS A 118 -6.02 -1.13 -10.71
N TYR A 119 -5.99 -0.06 -9.92
CA TYR A 119 -4.73 0.50 -9.45
C TYR A 119 -4.02 -0.42 -8.46
N ARG A 120 -4.75 -1.09 -7.55
CA ARG A 120 -4.22 -2.11 -6.64
C ARG A 120 -3.58 -3.27 -7.42
N ASP A 121 -4.26 -3.78 -8.42
CA ASP A 121 -3.75 -4.89 -9.24
C ASP A 121 -2.49 -4.48 -10.02
N LYS A 122 -2.45 -3.28 -10.56
CA LYS A 122 -1.25 -2.72 -11.19
C LYS A 122 -0.08 -2.61 -10.21
N ASN A 123 -0.32 -2.23 -8.97
CA ASN A 123 0.71 -2.19 -7.94
C ASN A 123 1.17 -3.58 -7.50
N ARG A 124 0.30 -4.60 -7.56
CA ARG A 124 0.66 -5.99 -7.26
C ARG A 124 1.81 -6.46 -8.15
N ILE A 125 1.81 -6.12 -9.43
CA ILE A 125 2.91 -6.43 -10.35
C ILE A 125 4.21 -5.78 -9.89
N LYS A 126 4.19 -4.48 -9.57
CA LYS A 126 5.36 -3.75 -9.07
C LYS A 126 5.90 -4.32 -7.75
N VAL A 127 5.01 -4.72 -6.85
CA VAL A 127 5.38 -5.35 -5.57
C VAL A 127 6.07 -6.68 -5.81
N LYS A 128 5.54 -7.51 -6.71
CA LYS A 128 6.15 -8.79 -7.12
C LYS A 128 7.57 -8.60 -7.67
N GLU A 129 7.76 -7.63 -8.56
CA GLU A 129 9.09 -7.32 -9.11
C GLU A 129 10.08 -6.92 -8.03
N LYS A 130 9.65 -6.17 -7.02
CA LYS A 130 10.50 -5.77 -5.90
C LYS A 130 10.81 -6.96 -4.99
N PHE A 131 9.85 -7.82 -4.71
CA PHE A 131 10.12 -9.08 -4.00
C PHE A 131 11.13 -9.94 -4.76
N SER A 132 10.97 -10.08 -6.08
CA SER A 132 11.93 -10.81 -6.92
C SER A 132 13.37 -10.26 -6.77
N LYS A 133 13.54 -8.93 -6.81
CA LYS A 133 14.85 -8.29 -6.61
C LYS A 133 15.43 -8.58 -5.22
N LEU A 134 14.60 -8.50 -4.18
CA LEU A 134 15.02 -8.75 -2.81
C LEU A 134 15.41 -10.21 -2.60
N ILE A 135 14.60 -11.15 -3.09
CA ILE A 135 14.88 -12.59 -3.00
C ILE A 135 16.16 -12.93 -3.75
N LYS A 136 16.32 -12.46 -4.98
CA LYS A 136 17.52 -12.70 -5.80
C LYS A 136 18.80 -12.26 -5.10
N ARG A 137 18.79 -11.13 -4.40
CA ARG A 137 19.97 -10.56 -3.75
C ARG A 137 20.14 -10.99 -2.29
N GLY A 138 19.05 -11.23 -1.58
CA GLY A 138 19.09 -11.68 -0.18
C GLY A 138 19.40 -13.17 -0.01
N TRP A 139 19.07 -13.98 -1.01
CA TRP A 139 19.30 -15.42 -1.01
C TRP A 139 20.03 -15.83 -2.29
N PRO A 140 21.34 -15.50 -2.43
CA PRO A 140 22.09 -15.79 -3.64
C PRO A 140 22.21 -17.30 -3.87
N GLY A 141 22.36 -17.70 -5.14
CA GLY A 141 22.47 -19.10 -5.55
C GLY A 141 21.13 -19.78 -5.84
N LYS A 142 20.01 -19.07 -5.74
CA LYS A 142 18.70 -19.58 -6.21
C LYS A 142 18.59 -19.45 -7.72
N GLU A 143 18.02 -20.48 -8.36
CA GLU A 143 17.67 -20.45 -9.77
C GLU A 143 16.58 -19.38 -10.05
N GLU A 144 16.60 -18.79 -11.24
CA GLU A 144 15.63 -17.76 -11.66
C GLU A 144 14.18 -18.29 -11.60
N LYS A 145 13.96 -19.56 -11.93
CA LYS A 145 12.65 -20.21 -11.85
C LYS A 145 12.13 -20.26 -10.39
N VAL A 146 13.02 -20.56 -9.44
CA VAL A 146 12.70 -20.58 -8.00
C VAL A 146 12.39 -19.18 -7.50
N ILE A 147 13.20 -18.19 -7.88
CA ILE A 147 12.98 -16.78 -7.52
C ILE A 147 11.61 -16.29 -8.02
N LYS A 148 11.27 -16.59 -9.28
CA LYS A 148 9.98 -16.23 -9.88
C LYS A 148 8.80 -16.84 -9.09
N ARG A 149 8.88 -18.13 -8.76
CA ARG A 149 7.85 -18.84 -8.00
C ARG A 149 7.72 -18.30 -6.57
N GLN A 150 8.84 -18.10 -5.87
CA GLN A 150 8.85 -17.54 -4.52
C GLN A 150 8.31 -16.12 -4.49
N SER A 151 8.68 -15.27 -5.43
CA SER A 151 8.15 -13.90 -5.50
C SER A 151 6.64 -13.87 -5.77
N GLU A 152 6.13 -14.78 -6.58
CA GLU A 152 4.68 -14.93 -6.80
C GLU A 152 3.97 -15.36 -5.51
N LEU A 153 4.46 -16.43 -4.86
CA LEU A 153 3.86 -16.95 -3.64
C LEU A 153 3.89 -15.92 -2.50
N VAL A 154 5.04 -15.26 -2.28
CA VAL A 154 5.15 -14.18 -1.29
C VAL A 154 4.17 -13.06 -1.60
N THR A 155 3.98 -12.70 -2.87
CA THR A 155 3.03 -11.67 -3.26
C THR A 155 1.59 -12.08 -2.96
N VAL A 156 1.20 -13.31 -3.28
CA VAL A 156 -0.14 -13.83 -3.00
C VAL A 156 -0.41 -13.87 -1.50
N LEU A 157 0.51 -14.44 -0.73
CA LEU A 157 0.39 -14.52 0.73
C LEU A 157 0.33 -13.14 1.38
N PHE A 158 1.13 -12.22 0.88
CA PHE A 158 1.18 -10.85 1.37
C PHE A 158 -0.15 -10.09 1.15
N TYR A 159 -0.73 -10.16 -0.05
CA TYR A 159 -2.02 -9.52 -0.33
C TYR A 159 -3.16 -10.20 0.40
N GLY A 160 -3.18 -11.55 0.46
CA GLY A 160 -4.16 -12.29 1.26
C GLY A 160 -4.08 -11.95 2.75
N PHE A 161 -2.87 -11.82 3.29
CA PHE A 161 -2.68 -11.38 4.68
C PHE A 161 -3.24 -9.96 4.92
N ILE A 162 -2.99 -9.02 4.00
CA ILE A 162 -3.50 -7.66 4.11
C ILE A 162 -5.02 -7.62 4.05
N ASP A 163 -5.62 -8.34 3.11
CA ASP A 163 -7.07 -8.40 2.98
C ASP A 163 -7.73 -9.05 4.21
N HIS A 164 -6.99 -9.88 4.95
CA HIS A 164 -7.49 -10.56 6.16
C HIS A 164 -7.23 -9.79 7.46
N ILE A 165 -6.13 -9.05 7.57
CA ILE A 165 -5.71 -8.40 8.84
C ILE A 165 -6.73 -7.39 9.37
N VAL A 166 -7.56 -6.83 8.47
CA VAL A 166 -8.64 -5.90 8.84
C VAL A 166 -9.69 -6.55 9.74
N HIS A 167 -9.91 -7.85 9.58
CA HIS A 167 -10.88 -8.64 10.36
C HIS A 167 -10.32 -9.13 11.69
N ILE A 168 -9.02 -8.92 11.95
CA ILE A 168 -8.35 -9.34 13.19
C ILE A 168 -8.47 -8.23 14.24
N PRO A 169 -8.80 -8.56 15.49
CA PRO A 169 -8.80 -7.60 16.59
C PRO A 169 -7.47 -6.86 16.70
N LYS A 170 -7.50 -5.54 16.92
CA LYS A 170 -6.30 -4.68 16.91
C LYS A 170 -5.20 -5.14 17.85
N ASN A 171 -5.56 -5.68 19.02
CA ASN A 171 -4.64 -6.21 20.01
C ASN A 171 -3.91 -7.50 19.58
N GLU A 172 -4.45 -8.24 18.62
CA GLU A 172 -3.87 -9.48 18.10
C GLU A 172 -3.04 -9.28 16.83
N ARG A 173 -3.25 -8.17 16.13
CA ARG A 173 -2.60 -7.91 14.82
C ARG A 173 -1.08 -7.99 14.88
N SER A 174 -0.44 -7.48 15.94
CA SER A 174 1.02 -7.48 16.07
C SER A 174 1.60 -8.89 16.22
N LYS A 175 0.91 -9.77 16.95
CA LYS A 175 1.32 -11.17 17.12
C LYS A 175 1.20 -11.92 15.80
N ILE A 176 0.05 -11.85 15.15
CA ILE A 176 -0.21 -12.53 13.88
C ILE A 176 0.75 -12.02 12.79
N LEU A 177 1.07 -10.72 12.78
CA LEU A 177 2.09 -10.17 11.90
C LEU A 177 3.47 -10.79 12.14
N SER A 178 3.86 -10.96 13.40
CA SER A 178 5.13 -11.60 13.76
C SER A 178 5.17 -13.05 13.29
N ASP A 179 4.10 -13.80 13.50
CA ASP A 179 3.99 -15.21 13.09
C ASP A 179 4.03 -15.34 11.55
N PHE A 180 3.33 -14.46 10.84
CA PHE A 180 3.36 -14.44 9.37
C PHE A 180 4.76 -14.10 8.82
N ARG A 181 5.46 -13.15 9.44
CA ARG A 181 6.86 -12.82 9.09
C ARG A 181 7.78 -14.00 9.30
N ASN A 182 7.66 -14.71 10.43
CA ASN A 182 8.46 -15.88 10.73
C ASN A 182 8.21 -17.01 9.70
N MET A 183 6.96 -17.25 9.34
CA MET A 183 6.57 -18.19 8.30
C MET A 183 7.21 -17.85 6.94
N LEU A 184 7.15 -16.58 6.52
CA LEU A 184 7.79 -16.14 5.27
C LEU A 184 9.31 -16.31 5.30
N ASN A 185 9.96 -16.00 6.42
CA ASN A 185 11.40 -16.15 6.56
C ASN A 185 11.82 -17.63 6.47
N LEU A 186 11.10 -18.52 7.13
CA LEU A 186 11.33 -19.96 7.03
C LEU A 186 11.17 -20.44 5.59
N HIS A 187 10.09 -20.04 4.92
CA HIS A 187 9.85 -20.39 3.52
C HIS A 187 10.98 -19.91 2.58
N LEU A 188 11.51 -18.71 2.79
CA LEU A 188 12.58 -18.17 1.96
C LEU A 188 13.95 -18.81 2.27
N GLN A 189 14.16 -19.34 3.48
CA GLN A 189 15.40 -20.02 3.87
C GLN A 189 15.44 -21.48 3.40
N ASP A 190 14.31 -22.14 3.32
CA ASP A 190 14.26 -23.56 2.98
C ASP A 190 14.63 -23.79 1.50
N ARG A 191 15.68 -24.63 1.31
CA ARG A 191 16.11 -25.05 -0.04
C ARG A 191 15.29 -26.20 -0.60
N LYS A 192 14.48 -26.89 0.24
CA LYS A 192 13.80 -28.15 -0.12
C LYS A 192 12.35 -27.96 -0.59
N PHE A 193 11.78 -26.77 -0.45
CA PHE A 193 10.39 -26.55 -0.82
C PHE A 193 10.15 -26.37 -2.33
N PHE A 194 11.17 -26.63 -3.18
CA PHE A 194 11.00 -26.54 -4.64
C PHE A 194 11.91 -27.53 -5.37
#